data_d35c1592b5831599cb2b5dad6ce0b50b
#
_entry.id   d35c1592b5831599cb2b5dad6ce0b50b
#
_cell.length_a   1.000
_cell.length_b   1.000
_cell.length_c   1.000
_cell.angle_alpha   90.00
_cell.angle_beta   90.00
_cell.angle_gamma   90.00
#
_symmetry.space_group_name_H-M   'P 1'
#
loop_
_entity.id
_entity.type
_entity.pdbx_description
1 polymer ?
#
loop_
_entity_poly.entity_id
_entity_poly.type
_entity_poly.pdbx_seq_one_letter_code
_entity_poly.pdbx_strand_id
1 'polypeptide(L)'
;ISMISAHILSAAGLILLAFLPEAFADPFVGLLVSVTVYAIGGGLLEVLVSPVMESCPSDNKEKAMSLLHSFYCFGQVGVVLVSTLFFAAFGTGSWRILALIWAVLPIVNAVMFTKVPIGSLIAEGERGMTARELFSSKTFVLLFIMMLCAGASEQSVSQWASAFAEKGLGIS
;
A
#
# COMPACT_ATOMS: atom_id res chain seq x y z
N ILE A 1 -4.65 -12.77 10.97
CA ILE A 1 -3.39 -12.23 11.54
C ILE A 1 -2.64 -11.42 10.48
N SER A 2 -2.41 -11.94 9.28
CA SER A 2 -1.61 -11.27 8.23
C SER A 2 -2.15 -9.88 7.82
N MET A 3 -3.48 -9.71 7.68
CA MET A 3 -4.09 -8.41 7.38
C MET A 3 -3.85 -7.39 8.50
N ILE A 4 -4.04 -7.81 9.75
CA ILE A 4 -3.82 -6.94 10.92
C ILE A 4 -2.34 -6.52 10.98
N SER A 5 -1.41 -7.46 10.80
CA SER A 5 0.03 -7.16 10.79
C SER A 5 0.41 -6.17 9.70
N ALA A 6 -0.16 -6.30 8.51
CA ALA A 6 0.07 -5.39 7.38
C ALA A 6 -0.42 -3.96 7.69
N HIS A 7 -1.61 -3.83 8.27
CA HIS A 7 -2.13 -2.53 8.70
C HIS A 7 -1.29 -1.90 9.83
N ILE A 8 -0.83 -2.71 10.80
CA ILE A 8 0.04 -2.23 11.87
C ILE A 8 1.38 -1.74 11.30
N LEU A 9 1.99 -2.47 10.36
CA LEU A 9 3.21 -2.02 9.70
C LEU A 9 3.00 -0.71 8.94
N SER A 10 1.91 -0.60 8.19
CA SER A 10 1.59 0.64 7.45
C SER A 10 1.41 1.82 8.41
N ALA A 11 0.68 1.63 9.50
CA ALA A 11 0.51 2.67 10.52
C ALA A 11 1.84 3.04 11.19
N ALA A 12 2.63 2.05 11.57
CA ALA A 12 3.94 2.26 12.18
C ALA A 12 4.87 3.04 11.24
N GLY A 13 4.91 2.69 9.95
CA GLY A 13 5.71 3.41 8.96
C GLY A 13 5.32 4.89 8.83
N LEU A 14 4.00 5.21 8.80
CA LEU A 14 3.52 6.58 8.76
C LEU A 14 3.81 7.36 10.05
N ILE A 15 3.72 6.72 11.21
CA ILE A 15 4.07 7.33 12.49
C ILE A 15 5.59 7.56 12.55
N LEU A 16 6.40 6.58 12.16
CA LEU A 16 7.85 6.72 12.09
C LEU A 16 8.25 7.84 11.14
N LEU A 17 7.56 7.99 10.01
CA LEU A 17 7.80 9.06 9.05
C LEU A 17 7.68 10.45 9.70
N ALA A 18 6.75 10.62 10.64
CA ALA A 18 6.56 11.90 11.32
C ALA A 18 7.69 12.26 12.31
N PHE A 19 8.37 11.25 12.91
CA PHE A 19 9.29 11.48 14.02
C PHE A 19 10.73 11.04 13.73
N LEU A 20 10.92 9.95 12.97
CA LEU A 20 12.22 9.31 12.80
C LEU A 20 13.26 10.18 12.04
N PRO A 21 12.89 11.00 11.04
CA PRO A 21 13.85 11.86 10.35
C PRO A 21 14.61 12.82 11.27
N GLU A 22 14.00 13.24 12.38
CA GLU A 22 14.68 14.12 13.35
C GLU A 22 15.50 13.38 14.40
N ALA A 23 15.28 12.08 14.54
CA ALA A 23 16.01 11.25 15.51
C ALA A 23 17.41 10.84 15.01
N PHE A 24 17.66 10.93 13.70
CA PHE A 24 18.94 10.59 13.10
C PHE A 24 19.77 11.83 12.78
N ALA A 25 21.10 11.70 12.84
CA ALA A 25 22.03 12.75 12.42
C ALA A 25 21.86 13.11 10.93
N ASP A 26 21.49 12.12 10.10
CA ASP A 26 21.07 12.31 8.71
C ASP A 26 19.57 12.01 8.59
N PRO A 27 18.73 13.05 8.35
CA PRO A 27 17.28 12.88 8.18
C PRO A 27 16.89 11.90 7.06
N PHE A 28 17.73 11.75 6.04
CA PHE A 28 17.50 10.83 4.92
C PHE A 28 17.41 9.36 5.38
N VAL A 29 18.24 8.97 6.35
CA VAL A 29 18.20 7.62 6.91
C VAL A 29 16.86 7.35 7.61
N GLY A 30 16.39 8.33 8.39
CA GLY A 30 15.10 8.24 9.04
C GLY A 30 13.93 8.14 8.06
N LEU A 31 13.96 8.92 6.98
CA LEU A 31 13.00 8.82 5.88
C LEU A 31 13.03 7.44 5.22
N LEU A 32 14.22 6.95 4.88
CA LEU A 32 14.39 5.66 4.20
C LEU A 32 13.83 4.51 5.04
N VAL A 33 14.14 4.47 6.33
CA VAL A 33 13.63 3.45 7.25
C VAL A 33 12.10 3.53 7.34
N SER A 34 11.55 4.71 7.53
CA SER A 34 10.10 4.92 7.67
C SER A 34 9.35 4.49 6.41
N VAL A 35 9.83 4.91 5.24
CA VAL A 35 9.24 4.57 3.95
C VAL A 35 9.35 3.07 3.68
N THR A 36 10.48 2.43 4.06
CA THR A 36 10.63 0.98 3.91
C THR A 36 9.61 0.22 4.74
N VAL A 37 9.42 0.60 6.01
CA VAL A 37 8.41 -0.02 6.88
C VAL A 37 7.00 0.16 6.32
N TYR A 38 6.66 1.37 5.88
CA TYR A 38 5.39 1.68 5.23
C TYR A 38 5.18 0.86 3.96
N ALA A 39 6.20 0.78 3.09
CA ALA A 39 6.14 0.07 1.82
C ALA A 39 5.95 -1.45 2.02
N ILE A 40 6.59 -2.04 3.03
CA ILE A 40 6.37 -3.45 3.38
C ILE A 40 4.91 -3.67 3.82
N GLY A 41 4.38 -2.79 4.67
CA GLY A 41 2.98 -2.85 5.10
C GLY A 41 2.01 -2.72 3.93
N GLY A 42 2.21 -1.73 3.07
CA GLY A 42 1.40 -1.48 1.87
C GLY A 42 1.44 -2.64 0.88
N GLY A 43 2.64 -3.15 0.58
CA GLY A 43 2.81 -4.30 -0.32
C GLY A 43 2.15 -5.58 0.22
N LEU A 44 2.21 -5.82 1.53
CA LEU A 44 1.48 -6.92 2.14
C LEU A 44 -0.04 -6.77 2.01
N LEU A 45 -0.57 -5.55 2.17
CA LEU A 45 -2.01 -5.27 1.97
C LEU A 45 -2.42 -5.54 0.53
N GLU A 46 -1.65 -5.04 -0.43
CA GLU A 46 -1.93 -5.21 -1.86
C GLU A 46 -2.01 -6.69 -2.26
N VAL A 47 -1.05 -7.51 -1.79
CA VAL A 47 -1.03 -8.95 -2.06
C VAL A 47 -2.16 -9.70 -1.36
N LEU A 48 -2.58 -9.27 -0.16
CA LEU A 48 -3.58 -9.98 0.64
C LEU A 48 -5.02 -9.63 0.28
N VAL A 49 -5.29 -8.42 -0.19
CA VAL A 49 -6.67 -7.93 -0.42
C VAL A 49 -7.39 -8.75 -1.48
N SER A 50 -6.75 -9.07 -2.61
CA SER A 50 -7.37 -9.83 -3.69
C SER A 50 -7.74 -11.27 -3.29
N PRO A 51 -6.84 -12.07 -2.67
CA PRO A 51 -7.20 -13.40 -2.17
C PRO A 51 -8.30 -13.37 -1.09
N VAL A 52 -8.28 -12.36 -0.21
CA VAL A 52 -9.34 -12.20 0.80
C VAL A 52 -10.69 -11.92 0.14
N MET A 53 -10.73 -11.04 -0.86
CA MET A 53 -11.95 -10.76 -1.62
C MET A 53 -12.45 -12.01 -2.36
N GLU A 54 -11.54 -12.81 -2.94
CA GLU A 54 -11.85 -14.06 -3.61
C GLU A 54 -12.45 -15.11 -2.66
N SER A 55 -12.00 -15.14 -1.40
CA SER A 55 -12.50 -16.04 -0.36
C SER A 55 -13.85 -15.63 0.20
N CYS A 56 -14.28 -14.38 -0.01
CA CYS A 56 -15.58 -13.91 0.46
C CYS A 56 -16.72 -14.55 -0.34
N PRO A 57 -17.82 -14.95 0.31
CA PRO A 57 -19.00 -15.44 -0.39
C PRO A 57 -19.61 -14.32 -1.25
N SER A 58 -19.67 -14.54 -2.55
CA SER A 58 -20.23 -13.59 -3.52
C SER A 58 -20.83 -14.32 -4.69
N ASP A 59 -22.02 -13.91 -5.11
CA ASP A 59 -22.71 -14.46 -6.29
C ASP A 59 -22.00 -14.08 -7.62
N ASN A 60 -21.20 -13.03 -7.59
CA ASN A 60 -20.45 -12.55 -8.76
C ASN A 60 -19.07 -12.04 -8.33
N LYS A 61 -18.08 -12.95 -8.32
CA LYS A 61 -16.70 -12.65 -7.91
C LYS A 61 -15.99 -11.66 -8.84
N GLU A 62 -16.27 -11.73 -10.15
CA GLU A 62 -15.68 -10.82 -11.13
C GLU A 62 -16.11 -9.37 -10.87
N LYS A 63 -17.40 -9.16 -10.60
CA LYS A 63 -17.92 -7.84 -10.25
C LYS A 63 -17.33 -7.32 -8.92
N ALA A 64 -17.21 -8.18 -7.91
CA ALA A 64 -16.61 -7.83 -6.64
C ALA A 64 -15.14 -7.42 -6.79
N MET A 65 -14.37 -8.16 -7.59
CA MET A 65 -12.97 -7.86 -7.89
C MET A 65 -12.82 -6.56 -8.69
N SER A 66 -13.66 -6.34 -9.72
CA SER A 66 -13.68 -5.08 -10.48
C SER A 66 -13.99 -3.89 -9.59
N LEU A 67 -14.94 -4.04 -8.66
CA LEU A 67 -15.29 -2.99 -7.70
C LEU A 67 -14.12 -2.69 -6.75
N LEU A 68 -13.42 -3.72 -6.28
CA LEU A 68 -12.21 -3.56 -5.44
C LEU A 68 -11.16 -2.68 -6.13
N HIS A 69 -10.83 -2.97 -7.38
CA HIS A 69 -9.88 -2.17 -8.15
C HIS A 69 -10.38 -0.74 -8.41
N SER A 70 -11.68 -0.57 -8.61
CA SER A 70 -12.26 0.76 -8.74
C SER A 70 -12.11 1.58 -7.46
N PHE A 71 -12.35 0.98 -6.29
CA PHE A 71 -12.12 1.65 -5.00
C PHE A 71 -10.65 2.01 -4.76
N TYR A 72 -9.71 1.22 -5.25
CA TYR A 72 -8.29 1.57 -5.22
C TYR A 72 -8.02 2.90 -5.94
N CYS A 73 -8.52 3.04 -7.17
CA CYS A 73 -8.38 4.27 -7.95
C CYS A 73 -9.06 5.47 -7.27
N PHE A 74 -10.28 5.31 -6.75
CA PHE A 74 -10.97 6.36 -6.01
C PHE A 74 -10.22 6.75 -4.73
N GLY A 75 -9.67 5.78 -4.02
CA GLY A 75 -8.84 6.02 -2.84
C GLY A 75 -7.61 6.86 -3.17
N GLN A 76 -6.93 6.54 -4.26
CA GLN A 76 -5.75 7.29 -4.71
C GLN A 76 -6.11 8.76 -5.04
N VAL A 77 -7.17 8.99 -5.80
CA VAL A 77 -7.66 10.34 -6.09
C VAL A 77 -8.04 11.07 -4.81
N GLY A 78 -8.76 10.40 -3.90
CA GLY A 78 -9.16 10.97 -2.61
C GLY A 78 -7.97 11.40 -1.76
N VAL A 79 -6.94 10.56 -1.66
CA VAL A 79 -5.70 10.88 -0.91
C VAL A 79 -5.01 12.11 -1.51
N VAL A 80 -4.88 12.17 -2.83
CA VAL A 80 -4.26 13.32 -3.52
C VAL A 80 -5.04 14.58 -3.27
N LEU A 81 -6.37 14.58 -3.46
CA LEU A 81 -7.21 15.75 -3.25
C LEU A 81 -7.16 16.25 -1.80
N VAL A 82 -7.34 15.37 -0.83
CA VAL A 82 -7.31 15.74 0.60
C VAL A 82 -5.94 16.27 0.99
N SER A 83 -4.86 15.63 0.53
CA SER A 83 -3.50 16.08 0.82
C SER A 83 -3.19 17.45 0.19
N THR A 84 -3.64 17.67 -1.04
CA THR A 84 -3.50 18.97 -1.73
C THR A 84 -4.25 20.07 -1.01
N LEU A 85 -5.50 19.84 -0.63
CA LEU A 85 -6.31 20.80 0.13
C LEU A 85 -5.70 21.08 1.50
N PHE A 86 -5.18 20.05 2.17
CA PHE A 86 -4.48 20.21 3.45
C PHE A 86 -3.26 21.10 3.30
N PHE A 87 -2.40 20.87 2.32
CA PHE A 87 -1.23 21.71 2.09
C PHE A 87 -1.57 23.12 1.62
N ALA A 88 -2.63 23.30 0.86
CA ALA A 88 -3.13 24.61 0.50
C ALA A 88 -3.60 25.42 1.72
N ALA A 89 -4.19 24.75 2.72
CA ALA A 89 -4.70 25.40 3.92
C ALA A 89 -3.62 25.63 5.00
N PHE A 90 -2.73 24.66 5.20
CA PHE A 90 -1.78 24.63 6.34
C PHE A 90 -0.31 24.76 5.93
N GLY A 91 -0.02 24.81 4.64
CA GLY A 91 1.33 24.87 4.10
C GLY A 91 2.05 23.52 4.13
N THR A 92 3.08 23.41 3.29
CA THR A 92 3.88 22.18 3.15
C THR A 92 4.69 21.80 4.39
N GLY A 93 4.99 22.76 5.27
CA GLY A 93 5.67 22.49 6.55
C GLY A 93 4.88 21.58 7.51
N SER A 94 3.55 21.46 7.30
CA SER A 94 2.67 20.65 8.15
C SER A 94 2.58 19.16 7.72
N TRP A 95 3.49 18.68 6.86
CA TRP A 95 3.46 17.34 6.30
C TRP A 95 3.46 16.21 7.35
N ARG A 96 4.05 16.42 8.53
CA ARG A 96 4.04 15.46 9.65
C ARG A 96 2.64 15.23 10.20
N ILE A 97 1.88 16.32 10.34
CA ILE A 97 0.49 16.24 10.81
C ILE A 97 -0.33 15.45 9.81
N LEU A 98 -0.10 15.69 8.53
CA LEU A 98 -0.77 14.92 7.47
C LEU A 98 -0.42 13.43 7.52
N ALA A 99 0.86 13.08 7.73
CA ALA A 99 1.29 11.69 7.88
C ALA A 99 0.59 11.01 9.07
N LEU A 100 0.44 11.71 10.20
CA LEU A 100 -0.28 11.20 11.37
C LEU A 100 -1.79 11.05 11.11
N ILE A 101 -2.41 11.98 10.37
CA ILE A 101 -3.81 11.87 9.96
C ILE A 101 -4.01 10.62 9.10
N TRP A 102 -3.13 10.39 8.12
CA TRP A 102 -3.20 9.18 7.28
C TRP A 102 -2.90 7.90 8.05
N ALA A 103 -2.12 7.94 9.12
CA ALA A 103 -1.87 6.78 9.98
C ALA A 103 -3.14 6.29 10.72
N VAL A 104 -4.14 7.15 10.92
CA VAL A 104 -5.42 6.77 11.55
C VAL A 104 -6.15 5.71 10.75
N LEU A 105 -6.13 5.77 9.41
CA LEU A 105 -6.83 4.82 8.55
C LEU A 105 -6.37 3.37 8.76
N PRO A 106 -5.08 3.04 8.64
CA PRO A 106 -4.63 1.67 8.89
C PRO A 106 -4.82 1.24 10.34
N ILE A 107 -4.77 2.14 11.32
CA ILE A 107 -5.08 1.81 12.72
C ILE A 107 -6.55 1.39 12.86
N VAL A 108 -7.46 2.18 12.32
CA VAL A 108 -8.91 1.86 12.35
C VAL A 108 -9.16 0.53 11.64
N ASN A 109 -8.57 0.32 10.47
CA ASN A 109 -8.70 -0.93 9.73
C ASN A 109 -8.13 -2.12 10.52
N ALA A 110 -6.95 -1.98 11.15
CA ALA A 110 -6.39 -3.03 12.00
C ALA A 110 -7.38 -3.45 13.10
N VAL A 111 -8.00 -2.47 13.77
CA VAL A 111 -9.03 -2.73 14.79
C VAL A 111 -10.27 -3.39 14.20
N MET A 112 -10.74 -2.94 13.03
CA MET A 112 -11.89 -3.56 12.36
C MET A 112 -11.62 -5.02 12.00
N PHE A 113 -10.43 -5.33 11.47
CA PHE A 113 -10.05 -6.70 11.12
C PHE A 113 -9.89 -7.64 12.32
N THR A 114 -9.82 -7.14 13.56
CA THR A 114 -9.90 -8.02 14.74
C THR A 114 -11.31 -8.59 14.95
N LYS A 115 -12.33 -7.94 14.39
CA LYS A 115 -13.75 -8.30 14.57
C LYS A 115 -14.35 -9.01 13.35
N VAL A 116 -13.68 -8.93 12.20
CA VAL A 116 -14.16 -9.54 10.96
C VAL A 116 -13.59 -10.96 10.83
N PRO A 117 -14.44 -11.99 10.76
CA PRO A 117 -13.98 -13.34 10.47
C PRO A 117 -13.52 -13.41 9.01
N ILE A 118 -12.24 -13.67 8.80
CA ILE A 118 -11.68 -13.95 7.47
C ILE A 118 -11.56 -15.47 7.37
N GLY A 119 -12.15 -16.04 6.31
CA GLY A 119 -12.05 -17.47 5.99
C GLY A 119 -10.58 -17.87 5.74
N SER A 120 -10.31 -19.18 5.84
CA SER A 120 -9.00 -19.71 5.45
C SER A 120 -8.78 -19.50 3.95
N LEU A 121 -7.64 -18.92 3.58
CA LEU A 121 -7.24 -18.76 2.18
C LEU A 121 -6.71 -20.07 1.56
N ILE A 122 -6.46 -21.07 2.40
CA ILE A 122 -5.98 -22.40 2.01
C ILE A 122 -7.09 -23.38 2.30
N ALA A 123 -7.46 -24.22 1.32
CA ALA A 123 -8.46 -25.27 1.50
C ALA A 123 -8.03 -26.26 2.58
N GLU A 124 -9.01 -26.82 3.30
CA GLU A 124 -8.72 -27.84 4.31
C GLU A 124 -8.03 -29.05 3.68
N GLY A 125 -6.87 -29.41 4.21
CA GLY A 125 -6.03 -30.50 3.70
C GLY A 125 -5.01 -30.12 2.63
N GLU A 126 -5.01 -28.89 2.15
CA GLU A 126 -3.98 -28.40 1.24
C GLU A 126 -2.84 -27.75 2.01
N ARG A 127 -1.62 -27.95 1.54
CA ARG A 127 -0.40 -27.33 2.05
C ARG A 127 0.00 -26.18 1.14
N GLY A 128 0.18 -24.99 1.70
CA GLY A 128 0.77 -23.88 0.96
C GLY A 128 2.20 -24.20 0.49
N MET A 129 2.58 -23.70 -0.68
CA MET A 129 3.92 -23.86 -1.21
C MET A 129 4.93 -23.05 -0.37
N THR A 130 6.08 -23.61 -0.15
CA THR A 130 7.20 -22.88 0.47
C THR A 130 7.82 -21.88 -0.51
N ALA A 131 8.47 -20.83 -0.01
CA ALA A 131 9.16 -19.85 -0.85
C ALA A 131 10.17 -20.51 -1.81
N ARG A 132 10.88 -21.56 -1.34
CA ARG A 132 11.83 -22.31 -2.15
C ARG A 132 11.15 -23.05 -3.32
N GLU A 133 10.00 -23.65 -3.08
CA GLU A 133 9.20 -24.33 -4.12
C GLU A 133 8.70 -23.33 -5.15
N LEU A 134 8.22 -22.16 -4.70
CA LEU A 134 7.76 -21.07 -5.58
C LEU A 134 8.88 -20.58 -6.50
N PHE A 135 10.03 -20.22 -5.95
CA PHE A 135 11.18 -19.73 -6.74
C PHE A 135 11.84 -20.82 -7.59
N SER A 136 11.55 -22.09 -7.36
CA SER A 136 11.98 -23.19 -8.23
C SER A 136 11.08 -23.34 -9.48
N SER A 137 9.87 -22.76 -9.44
CA SER A 137 8.95 -22.78 -10.58
C SER A 137 9.31 -21.69 -11.58
N LYS A 138 9.63 -22.08 -12.82
CA LYS A 138 9.91 -21.11 -13.92
C LYS A 138 8.74 -20.18 -14.19
N THR A 139 7.52 -20.71 -14.14
CA THR A 139 6.30 -19.91 -14.36
C THR A 139 6.14 -18.84 -13.26
N PHE A 140 6.37 -19.22 -12.00
CA PHE A 140 6.30 -18.26 -10.89
C PHE A 140 7.36 -17.16 -11.05
N VAL A 141 8.61 -17.51 -11.36
CA VAL A 141 9.69 -16.53 -11.55
C VAL A 141 9.38 -15.57 -12.71
N LEU A 142 8.85 -16.09 -13.83
CA LEU A 142 8.44 -15.26 -14.96
C LEU A 142 7.33 -14.27 -14.57
N LEU A 143 6.28 -14.76 -13.91
CA LEU A 143 5.16 -13.91 -13.44
C LEU A 143 5.66 -12.89 -12.41
N PHE A 144 6.55 -13.28 -11.52
CA PHE A 144 7.14 -12.39 -10.52
C PHE A 144 7.91 -11.23 -11.17
N ILE A 145 8.74 -11.54 -12.19
CA ILE A 145 9.48 -10.51 -12.94
C ILE A 145 8.50 -9.59 -13.70
N MET A 146 7.47 -10.15 -14.33
CA MET A 146 6.46 -9.36 -15.03
C MET A 146 5.73 -8.40 -14.09
N MET A 147 5.33 -8.87 -12.90
CA MET A 147 4.68 -8.04 -11.88
C MET A 147 5.63 -6.93 -11.37
N LEU A 148 6.89 -7.25 -11.15
CA LEU A 148 7.90 -6.28 -10.74
C LEU A 148 8.10 -5.19 -11.80
N CYS A 149 8.16 -5.55 -13.07
CA CYS A 149 8.27 -4.59 -14.17
C CYS A 149 7.02 -3.73 -14.32
N ALA A 150 5.83 -4.31 -14.17
CA ALA A 150 4.56 -3.59 -14.23
C ALA A 150 4.46 -2.56 -13.10
N GLY A 151 4.73 -2.97 -11.85
CA GLY A 151 4.73 -2.07 -10.71
C GLY A 151 5.78 -0.97 -10.79
N ALA A 152 6.98 -1.29 -11.26
CA ALA A 152 8.03 -0.29 -11.48
C ALA A 152 7.62 0.76 -12.53
N SER A 153 6.98 0.33 -13.62
CA SER A 153 6.48 1.23 -14.66
C SER A 153 5.37 2.14 -14.14
N GLU A 154 4.39 1.59 -13.42
CA GLU A 154 3.29 2.35 -12.82
C GLU A 154 3.81 3.39 -11.83
N GLN A 155 4.68 2.99 -10.91
CA GLN A 155 5.26 3.90 -9.91
C GLN A 155 6.13 4.98 -10.54
N SER A 156 6.90 4.65 -11.58
CA SER A 156 7.71 5.64 -12.30
C SER A 156 6.84 6.73 -12.91
N VAL A 157 5.76 6.36 -13.59
CA VAL A 157 4.83 7.32 -14.19
C VAL A 157 4.14 8.15 -13.11
N SER A 158 3.61 7.52 -12.06
CA SER A 158 2.90 8.21 -10.97
C SER A 158 3.79 9.22 -10.25
N GLN A 159 5.03 8.87 -9.93
CA GLN A 159 5.94 9.74 -9.18
C GLN A 159 6.49 10.90 -10.00
N TRP A 160 6.70 10.69 -11.29
CA TRP A 160 7.33 11.69 -12.16
C TRP A 160 6.34 12.46 -13.03
N ALA A 161 5.04 12.13 -12.99
CA ALA A 161 4.02 12.75 -13.83
C ALA A 161 3.97 14.28 -13.71
N SER A 162 4.00 14.81 -12.46
CA SER A 162 3.97 16.25 -12.23
C SER A 162 5.25 16.96 -12.72
N ALA A 163 6.42 16.37 -12.46
CA ALA A 163 7.68 16.91 -12.91
C ALA A 163 7.79 16.86 -14.46
N PHE A 164 7.23 15.84 -15.09
CA PHE A 164 7.15 15.74 -16.54
C PHE A 164 6.20 16.78 -17.14
N ALA A 165 5.03 16.97 -16.50
CA ALA A 165 4.07 18.00 -16.94
C ALA A 165 4.67 19.42 -16.86
N GLU A 166 5.32 19.74 -15.73
CA GLU A 166 5.96 21.04 -15.51
C GLU A 166 7.12 21.28 -16.48
N LYS A 167 8.09 20.33 -16.53
CA LYS A 167 9.34 20.54 -17.29
C LYS A 167 9.24 20.14 -18.76
N GLY A 168 8.44 19.14 -19.09
CA GLY A 168 8.32 18.60 -20.43
C GLY A 168 7.23 19.27 -21.27
N LEU A 169 6.09 19.61 -20.64
CA LEU A 169 4.95 20.21 -21.32
C LEU A 169 4.76 21.70 -21.00
N GLY A 170 5.53 22.27 -20.09
CA GLY A 170 5.43 23.68 -19.70
C GLY A 170 4.10 24.03 -19.01
N ILE A 171 3.46 23.05 -18.39
CA ILE A 171 2.20 23.22 -17.66
C ILE A 171 2.54 23.59 -16.22
N SER A 172 2.19 24.82 -15.82
CA SER A 172 2.38 25.33 -14.43
C SER A 172 1.11 25.18 -13.62
#